data_98ecc8ed63fd465d4727b8924e8a8a06
#
_entry.id   98ecc8ed63fd465d4727b8924e8a8a06
#
_cell.length_a   1.000
_cell.length_b   1.000
_cell.length_c   1.000
_cell.angle_alpha   90.00
_cell.angle_beta   90.00
_cell.angle_gamma   90.00
#
_symmetry.space_group_name_H-M   'P 1'
#
loop_
_entity.id
_entity.type
_entity.pdbx_description
1 polymer ?
#
loop_
_entity_poly.entity_id
_entity_poly.type
_entity_poly.pdbx_seq_one_letter_code
_entity_poly.pdbx_strand_id
1 'polypeptide(L)'
;MKNIQDLLCRGVKEIVVKKDLEQALASGKCLRVKLGLDPNIPDLHLGHAFNLRKLRAFQDLGHTAVLIIGDYTATIGDPSGKDKSREAVDAKATSANGKIFLEQIFKILDKDKTEVHPNSEWFSKMNFLEVLDLASKISMEHIMSHETFRQRIAKHQPFFLHEIFYPLMQGYDSVMVRADVELGALEQKFNLLTGRRLQRAFGQKEQNLLMTDYLLGLDGREKMSKSLGNFISLRDSATQMFGKVMSIPDTAIGHYFEMCTDIRESEIKEFEKRIKAGEGKQVKIELAHKITEIYHGEKGAKKAEQDFEAVFAQNKMPDKMDKHSFGAQKISIVGAMIESGLVASRSEARRLIEQGGVKINGEKVGDENLVVNLSKPKILQVGKRRFLKIKK
;
A
#
# COMPACT_ATOMS: atom_id res chain seq x y z
N MET A 1 -15.78 9.56 -1.82
CA MET A 1 -16.43 9.96 -0.55
C MET A 1 -17.06 11.34 -0.76
N LYS A 2 -18.39 11.44 -0.71
CA LYS A 2 -19.08 12.65 -1.20
C LYS A 2 -19.67 13.55 -0.09
N ASN A 3 -19.56 13.14 1.17
CA ASN A 3 -20.10 13.88 2.31
C ASN A 3 -19.31 13.57 3.60
N ILE A 4 -19.55 14.38 4.64
CA ILE A 4 -18.88 14.25 5.94
C ILE A 4 -19.16 12.87 6.57
N GLN A 5 -20.35 12.33 6.44
CA GLN A 5 -20.69 11.02 7.01
C GLN A 5 -19.83 9.90 6.40
N ASP A 6 -19.71 9.85 5.06
CA ASP A 6 -18.83 8.89 4.38
C ASP A 6 -17.37 9.07 4.78
N LEU A 7 -16.94 10.34 4.94
CA LEU A 7 -15.58 10.66 5.37
C LEU A 7 -15.27 10.08 6.76
N LEU A 8 -16.20 10.20 7.70
CA LEU A 8 -16.01 9.81 9.09
C LEU A 8 -16.32 8.33 9.39
N CYS A 9 -17.02 7.63 8.48
CA CYS A 9 -17.43 6.24 8.72
C CYS A 9 -16.68 5.23 7.83
N ARG A 10 -16.53 5.53 6.53
CA ARG A 10 -16.05 4.55 5.55
C ARG A 10 -14.61 4.13 5.81
N GLY A 11 -14.37 2.85 6.13
CA GLY A 11 -13.05 2.31 6.45
C GLY A 11 -12.34 3.00 7.62
N VAL A 12 -13.09 3.67 8.50
CA VAL A 12 -12.58 4.32 9.71
C VAL A 12 -12.75 3.37 10.88
N LYS A 13 -11.66 3.13 11.60
CA LYS A 13 -11.64 2.29 12.82
C LYS A 13 -11.82 3.11 14.08
N GLU A 14 -11.18 4.28 14.15
CA GLU A 14 -11.21 5.10 15.36
C GLU A 14 -10.99 6.58 15.01
N ILE A 15 -11.66 7.47 15.74
CA ILE A 15 -11.47 8.93 15.67
C ILE A 15 -11.21 9.44 17.07
N VAL A 16 -10.12 10.19 17.25
CA VAL A 16 -9.77 10.92 18.48
C VAL A 16 -9.71 12.41 18.13
N VAL A 17 -10.54 13.29 18.58
CA VAL A 17 -11.78 13.29 19.32
C VAL A 17 -12.94 13.50 18.33
N LYS A 18 -13.85 12.53 18.19
CA LYS A 18 -14.87 12.56 17.12
C LYS A 18 -15.74 13.82 17.16
N LYS A 19 -16.23 14.20 18.33
CA LYS A 19 -17.05 15.43 18.50
C LYS A 19 -16.33 16.70 18.03
N ASP A 20 -15.07 16.83 18.38
CA ASP A 20 -14.26 18.00 18.00
C ASP A 20 -14.04 18.05 16.48
N LEU A 21 -13.80 16.89 15.86
CA LEU A 21 -13.64 16.80 14.41
C LEU A 21 -14.95 17.15 13.69
N GLU A 22 -16.10 16.63 14.15
CA GLU A 22 -17.41 16.96 13.58
C GLU A 22 -17.71 18.48 13.70
N GLN A 23 -17.43 19.07 14.84
CA GLN A 23 -17.58 20.52 15.04
C GLN A 23 -16.61 21.33 14.15
N ALA A 24 -15.37 20.90 14.04
CA ALA A 24 -14.38 21.56 13.19
C ALA A 24 -14.80 21.52 11.71
N LEU A 25 -15.30 20.39 11.23
CA LEU A 25 -15.80 20.24 9.86
C LEU A 25 -17.05 21.10 9.60
N ALA A 26 -17.91 21.27 10.61
CA ALA A 26 -19.11 22.10 10.49
C ALA A 26 -18.83 23.61 10.65
N SER A 27 -17.66 24.00 11.15
CA SER A 27 -17.33 25.41 11.47
C SER A 27 -17.06 26.29 10.26
N GLY A 28 -16.90 25.72 9.07
CA GLY A 28 -16.47 26.43 7.88
C GLY A 28 -14.98 26.83 7.86
N LYS A 29 -14.22 26.51 8.91
CA LYS A 29 -12.76 26.74 8.95
C LYS A 29 -12.06 25.76 7.99
N CYS A 30 -11.14 26.30 7.18
CA CYS A 30 -10.22 25.45 6.43
C CYS A 30 -9.25 24.74 7.38
N LEU A 31 -9.34 23.41 7.47
CA LEU A 31 -8.48 22.59 8.32
C LEU A 31 -7.22 22.17 7.58
N ARG A 32 -6.12 22.04 8.30
CA ARG A 32 -4.86 21.48 7.84
C ARG A 32 -4.83 19.99 8.17
N VAL A 33 -4.98 19.15 7.15
CA VAL A 33 -5.10 17.70 7.30
C VAL A 33 -3.79 17.03 6.90
N LYS A 34 -3.07 16.52 7.88
CA LYS A 34 -1.75 15.89 7.71
C LYS A 34 -1.85 14.41 7.36
N LEU A 35 -0.98 13.97 6.46
CA LEU A 35 -0.65 12.57 6.22
C LEU A 35 0.86 12.44 6.03
N GLY A 36 1.53 11.59 6.81
CA GLY A 36 2.96 11.28 6.67
C GLY A 36 3.19 10.00 5.89
N LEU A 37 4.19 9.99 5.01
CA LEU A 37 4.61 8.84 4.22
C LEU A 37 6.13 8.78 4.14
N ASP A 38 6.73 7.66 4.59
CA ASP A 38 8.17 7.40 4.46
C ASP A 38 8.47 6.78 3.09
N PRO A 39 9.33 7.39 2.25
CA PRO A 39 9.65 6.92 0.92
C PRO A 39 10.70 5.78 0.93
N ASN A 40 10.49 4.76 1.75
CA ASN A 40 11.41 3.63 1.88
C ASN A 40 11.56 2.81 0.59
N ILE A 41 10.53 2.76 -0.25
CA ILE A 41 10.49 2.04 -1.53
C ILE A 41 9.67 2.88 -2.51
N PRO A 42 10.03 2.93 -3.82
CA PRO A 42 9.46 3.90 -4.76
C PRO A 42 7.98 3.71 -5.09
N ASP A 43 7.39 2.54 -4.80
CA ASP A 43 6.01 2.26 -5.21
C ASP A 43 4.99 2.46 -4.09
N LEU A 44 3.88 3.09 -4.39
CA LEU A 44 2.67 3.07 -3.57
C LEU A 44 1.75 1.92 -4.02
N HIS A 45 0.93 1.41 -3.11
CA HIS A 45 -0.08 0.39 -3.40
C HIS A 45 -1.47 0.84 -2.95
N LEU A 46 -2.52 0.08 -3.30
CA LEU A 46 -3.91 0.44 -3.00
C LEU A 46 -4.17 0.72 -1.51
N GLY A 47 -3.44 0.08 -0.59
CA GLY A 47 -3.54 0.38 0.84
C GLY A 47 -3.12 1.81 1.20
N HIS A 48 -2.06 2.36 0.57
CA HIS A 48 -1.70 3.77 0.71
C HIS A 48 -2.73 4.68 0.03
N ALA A 49 -3.21 4.26 -1.13
CA ALA A 49 -4.19 5.01 -1.90
C ALA A 49 -5.49 5.26 -1.13
N PHE A 50 -5.88 4.36 -0.23
CA PHE A 50 -7.05 4.57 0.63
C PHE A 50 -6.90 5.83 1.51
N ASN A 51 -5.78 5.97 2.22
CA ASN A 51 -5.50 7.16 3.03
C ASN A 51 -5.38 8.43 2.17
N LEU A 52 -4.77 8.34 0.99
CA LEU A 52 -4.72 9.44 0.04
C LEU A 52 -6.11 9.85 -0.47
N ARG A 53 -7.00 8.90 -0.71
CA ARG A 53 -8.40 9.18 -1.08
C ARG A 53 -9.20 9.78 0.08
N LYS A 54 -8.91 9.40 1.34
CA LYS A 54 -9.44 10.09 2.52
C LYS A 54 -8.98 11.54 2.55
N LEU A 55 -7.68 11.77 2.34
CA LEU A 55 -7.11 13.11 2.29
C LEU A 55 -7.71 13.94 1.14
N ARG A 56 -7.93 13.33 -0.03
CA ARG A 56 -8.64 13.96 -1.15
C ARG A 56 -10.07 14.35 -0.77
N ALA A 57 -10.78 13.52 -0.04
CA ALA A 57 -12.13 13.86 0.41
C ALA A 57 -12.17 15.08 1.34
N PHE A 58 -11.14 15.31 2.15
CA PHE A 58 -10.98 16.56 2.88
C PHE A 58 -10.73 17.75 1.95
N GLN A 59 -9.92 17.60 0.89
CA GLN A 59 -9.72 18.64 -0.12
C GLN A 59 -11.02 19.00 -0.85
N ASP A 60 -11.83 18.00 -1.18
CA ASP A 60 -13.13 18.19 -1.84
C ASP A 60 -14.14 18.93 -0.95
N LEU A 61 -13.94 18.87 0.39
CA LEU A 61 -14.69 19.64 1.38
C LEU A 61 -14.09 21.03 1.69
N GLY A 62 -13.04 21.45 0.97
CA GLY A 62 -12.43 22.77 1.11
C GLY A 62 -11.30 22.86 2.12
N HIS A 63 -10.73 21.73 2.56
CA HIS A 63 -9.61 21.69 3.48
C HIS A 63 -8.26 21.55 2.76
N THR A 64 -7.16 21.91 3.43
CA THR A 64 -5.80 21.80 2.90
C THR A 64 -5.20 20.44 3.25
N ALA A 65 -4.76 19.69 2.24
CA ALA A 65 -3.93 18.52 2.45
C ALA A 65 -2.50 18.93 2.80
N VAL A 66 -1.94 18.37 3.87
CA VAL A 66 -0.55 18.58 4.28
C VAL A 66 0.17 17.25 4.25
N LEU A 67 0.99 17.06 3.24
CA LEU A 67 1.72 15.84 3.00
C LEU A 67 3.14 15.94 3.57
N ILE A 68 3.47 15.09 4.51
CA ILE A 68 4.83 14.95 5.02
C ILE A 68 5.53 13.83 4.24
N ILE A 69 6.62 14.15 3.58
CA ILE A 69 7.56 13.17 3.04
C ILE A 69 8.61 12.92 4.11
N GLY A 70 8.56 11.74 4.71
CA GLY A 70 9.45 11.35 5.80
C GLY A 70 10.83 10.95 5.29
N ASP A 71 11.51 11.83 4.58
CA ASP A 71 12.85 11.58 4.03
C ASP A 71 13.92 11.50 5.14
N TYR A 72 13.71 12.18 6.26
CA TYR A 72 14.57 12.07 7.43
C TYR A 72 14.16 10.93 8.35
N THR A 73 12.87 10.75 8.64
CA THR A 73 12.34 9.65 9.47
C THR A 73 12.60 8.27 8.85
N ALA A 74 12.63 8.18 7.53
CA ALA A 74 12.98 6.94 6.82
C ALA A 74 14.38 6.42 7.16
N THR A 75 15.32 7.30 7.57
CA THR A 75 16.68 6.88 7.99
C THR A 75 16.70 6.11 9.31
N ILE A 76 15.68 6.33 10.16
CA ILE A 76 15.47 5.57 11.40
C ILE A 76 14.59 4.36 11.12
N GLY A 77 13.50 4.56 10.39
CA GLY A 77 12.48 3.57 10.08
C GLY A 77 11.44 3.40 11.19
N ASP A 78 10.17 3.32 10.75
CA ASP A 78 9.02 3.16 11.66
C ASP A 78 9.08 1.83 12.41
N PRO A 79 9.11 1.82 13.75
CA PRO A 79 9.09 0.61 14.56
C PRO A 79 7.71 -0.06 14.63
N SER A 80 6.63 0.64 14.26
CA SER A 80 5.25 0.17 14.44
C SER A 80 4.97 -1.16 13.74
N GLY A 81 4.43 -2.14 14.48
CA GLY A 81 4.00 -3.44 13.94
C GLY A 81 5.13 -4.35 13.45
N LYS A 82 6.37 -4.22 13.98
CA LYS A 82 7.52 -5.01 13.51
C LYS A 82 8.30 -5.67 14.62
N ASP A 83 8.61 -6.95 14.42
CA ASP A 83 9.41 -7.75 15.35
C ASP A 83 10.92 -7.46 15.28
N LYS A 84 11.40 -6.73 14.28
CA LYS A 84 12.83 -6.41 14.08
C LYS A 84 13.02 -4.94 13.71
N SER A 85 14.16 -4.38 14.11
CA SER A 85 14.65 -3.08 13.65
C SER A 85 14.72 -3.05 12.11
N ARG A 86 14.38 -1.91 11.51
CA ARG A 86 14.56 -1.72 10.05
C ARG A 86 16.03 -1.43 9.74
N GLU A 87 16.49 -1.91 8.60
CA GLU A 87 17.73 -1.39 8.02
C GLU A 87 17.51 0.07 7.62
N ALA A 88 18.48 0.92 7.98
CA ALA A 88 18.48 2.33 7.60
C ALA A 88 18.52 2.47 6.08
N VAL A 89 17.66 3.31 5.52
CA VAL A 89 17.65 3.59 4.08
C VAL A 89 18.58 4.77 3.80
N ASP A 90 19.36 4.69 2.72
CA ASP A 90 20.23 5.78 2.30
C ASP A 90 19.44 7.06 1.97
N ALA A 91 19.88 8.21 2.48
CA ALA A 91 19.23 9.50 2.29
C ALA A 91 19.09 9.91 0.81
N LYS A 92 20.02 9.51 -0.06
CA LYS A 92 19.91 9.75 -1.51
C LYS A 92 18.78 8.92 -2.14
N ALA A 93 18.65 7.67 -1.71
CA ALA A 93 17.58 6.79 -2.16
C ALA A 93 16.20 7.28 -1.71
N THR A 94 16.06 7.78 -0.46
CA THR A 94 14.81 8.34 0.05
C THR A 94 14.38 9.59 -0.70
N SER A 95 15.31 10.49 -1.03
CA SER A 95 15.01 11.69 -1.84
C SER A 95 14.55 11.35 -3.26
N ALA A 96 15.19 10.38 -3.92
CA ALA A 96 14.78 9.91 -5.25
C ALA A 96 13.39 9.25 -5.21
N ASN A 97 13.15 8.41 -4.21
CA ASN A 97 11.86 7.77 -3.99
C ASN A 97 10.74 8.80 -3.70
N GLY A 98 11.06 9.87 -2.97
CA GLY A 98 10.12 10.96 -2.67
C GLY A 98 9.53 11.59 -3.92
N LYS A 99 10.34 11.83 -4.97
CA LYS A 99 9.85 12.35 -6.26
C LYS A 99 8.89 11.36 -6.94
N ILE A 100 9.25 10.08 -6.96
CA ILE A 100 8.40 9.01 -7.53
C ILE A 100 7.10 8.86 -6.73
N PHE A 101 7.12 9.08 -5.41
CA PHE A 101 5.92 9.10 -4.59
C PHE A 101 4.98 10.24 -5.01
N LEU A 102 5.50 11.46 -5.15
CA LEU A 102 4.70 12.62 -5.52
C LEU A 102 3.99 12.44 -6.85
N GLU A 103 4.64 11.84 -7.86
CA GLU A 103 4.01 11.52 -9.14
C GLU A 103 2.79 10.59 -8.97
N GLN A 104 2.86 9.62 -8.07
CA GLN A 104 1.76 8.70 -7.79
C GLN A 104 0.68 9.36 -6.95
N ILE A 105 1.06 10.14 -5.93
CA ILE A 105 0.16 10.85 -5.02
C ILE A 105 -0.71 11.85 -5.78
N PHE A 106 -0.13 12.62 -6.70
CA PHE A 106 -0.86 13.60 -7.51
C PHE A 106 -1.75 13.01 -8.61
N LYS A 107 -1.79 11.69 -8.77
CA LYS A 107 -2.89 11.03 -9.48
C LYS A 107 -4.20 11.02 -8.66
N ILE A 108 -4.10 11.23 -7.35
CA ILE A 108 -5.22 11.16 -6.40
C ILE A 108 -5.51 12.54 -5.81
N LEU A 109 -4.49 13.23 -5.30
CA LEU A 109 -4.64 14.54 -4.67
C LEU A 109 -4.65 15.68 -5.67
N ASP A 110 -5.37 16.74 -5.33
CA ASP A 110 -5.31 18.03 -6.00
C ASP A 110 -4.02 18.74 -5.60
N LYS A 111 -3.13 18.99 -6.56
CA LYS A 111 -1.83 19.59 -6.32
C LYS A 111 -1.93 21.00 -5.76
N ASP A 112 -2.90 21.79 -6.24
CA ASP A 112 -3.06 23.20 -5.86
C ASP A 112 -3.63 23.36 -4.42
N LYS A 113 -4.18 22.28 -3.85
CA LYS A 113 -4.70 22.19 -2.49
C LYS A 113 -3.82 21.31 -1.58
N THR A 114 -2.58 21.05 -2.00
CA THR A 114 -1.64 20.21 -1.26
C THR A 114 -0.38 20.97 -0.89
N GLU A 115 -0.08 21.08 0.38
CA GLU A 115 1.25 21.45 0.86
C GLU A 115 2.10 20.19 0.98
N VAL A 116 3.35 20.25 0.53
CA VAL A 116 4.30 19.13 0.61
C VAL A 116 5.53 19.57 1.39
N HIS A 117 5.83 18.85 2.45
CA HIS A 117 6.97 19.12 3.33
C HIS A 117 7.83 17.86 3.48
N PRO A 118 9.05 17.81 2.93
CA PRO A 118 10.04 16.83 3.38
C PRO A 118 10.44 17.17 4.82
N ASN A 119 10.41 16.21 5.74
CA ASN A 119 10.68 16.54 7.15
C ASN A 119 12.17 16.80 7.44
N SER A 120 13.04 16.60 6.48
CA SER A 120 14.39 17.15 6.48
C SER A 120 14.44 18.69 6.55
N GLU A 121 13.35 19.41 6.18
CA GLU A 121 13.26 20.87 6.27
C GLU A 121 13.56 21.39 7.69
N TRP A 122 13.16 20.66 8.72
CA TRP A 122 13.40 21.00 10.12
C TRP A 122 14.43 20.11 10.79
N PHE A 123 14.40 18.77 10.60
CA PHE A 123 15.31 17.88 11.31
C PHE A 123 16.78 18.04 10.91
N SER A 124 17.08 18.40 9.66
CA SER A 124 18.47 18.62 9.23
C SER A 124 19.11 19.87 9.83
N LYS A 125 18.29 20.79 10.36
CA LYS A 125 18.74 22.05 10.97
C LYS A 125 18.77 21.99 12.50
N MET A 126 18.14 20.97 13.09
CA MET A 126 18.03 20.81 14.53
C MET A 126 19.38 20.47 15.15
N ASN A 127 19.83 21.29 16.09
CA ASN A 127 21.03 21.02 16.85
C ASN A 127 20.76 20.07 18.02
N PHE A 128 21.83 19.58 18.68
CA PHE A 128 21.68 18.57 19.73
C PHE A 128 20.88 19.05 20.94
N LEU A 129 20.97 20.35 21.32
CA LEU A 129 20.16 20.91 22.42
C LEU A 129 18.67 20.93 22.08
N GLU A 130 18.32 21.23 20.83
CA GLU A 130 16.95 21.20 20.36
C GLU A 130 16.40 19.75 20.33
N VAL A 131 17.24 18.77 19.99
CA VAL A 131 16.86 17.35 20.11
C VAL A 131 16.61 16.95 21.55
N LEU A 132 17.45 17.39 22.50
CA LEU A 132 17.23 17.14 23.92
C LEU A 132 15.98 17.86 24.44
N ASP A 133 15.71 19.09 24.00
CA ASP A 133 14.48 19.80 24.35
C ASP A 133 13.25 19.04 23.84
N LEU A 134 13.25 18.60 22.57
CA LEU A 134 12.18 17.78 22.02
C LEU A 134 11.98 16.50 22.83
N ALA A 135 13.06 15.78 23.15
CA ALA A 135 13.01 14.55 23.94
C ALA A 135 12.46 14.79 25.35
N SER A 136 12.71 15.96 25.95
CA SER A 136 12.22 16.32 27.31
C SER A 136 10.69 16.49 27.39
N LYS A 137 10.00 16.66 26.26
CA LYS A 137 8.54 16.87 26.22
C LYS A 137 7.75 15.57 26.36
N ILE A 138 8.38 14.42 26.21
CA ILE A 138 7.72 13.11 26.27
C ILE A 138 8.38 12.24 27.34
N SER A 139 7.56 11.70 28.25
CA SER A 139 8.09 10.82 29.30
C SER A 139 8.51 9.46 28.74
N MET A 140 9.53 8.86 29.36
CA MET A 140 9.97 7.50 29.02
C MET A 140 8.86 6.47 29.23
N GLU A 141 8.00 6.67 30.26
CA GLU A 141 6.81 5.85 30.49
C GLU A 141 5.89 5.82 29.27
N HIS A 142 5.65 6.99 28.64
CA HIS A 142 4.84 7.04 27.41
C HIS A 142 5.51 6.25 26.29
N ILE A 143 6.80 6.44 26.05
CA ILE A 143 7.54 5.70 25.02
C ILE A 143 7.46 4.18 25.27
N MET A 144 7.64 3.76 26.52
CA MET A 144 7.58 2.34 26.90
C MET A 144 6.18 1.73 26.82
N SER A 145 5.12 2.55 26.68
CA SER A 145 3.77 2.05 26.40
C SER A 145 3.53 1.67 24.95
N HIS A 146 4.49 1.92 24.04
CA HIS A 146 4.43 1.48 22.66
C HIS A 146 4.41 -0.05 22.56
N GLU A 147 3.38 -0.62 21.94
CA GLU A 147 3.14 -2.08 21.94
C GLU A 147 4.32 -2.87 21.37
N THR A 148 4.88 -2.44 20.24
CA THR A 148 6.05 -3.11 19.65
C THR A 148 7.26 -3.11 20.58
N PHE A 149 7.50 -1.99 21.28
CA PHE A 149 8.63 -1.89 22.23
C PHE A 149 8.42 -2.85 23.41
N ARG A 150 7.22 -2.85 24.00
CA ARG A 150 6.86 -3.78 25.07
C ARG A 150 7.04 -5.24 24.66
N GLN A 151 6.55 -5.61 23.48
CA GLN A 151 6.65 -6.97 22.98
C GLN A 151 8.11 -7.40 22.76
N ARG A 152 8.93 -6.53 22.16
CA ARG A 152 10.35 -6.82 21.94
C ARG A 152 11.13 -6.98 23.23
N ILE A 153 10.88 -6.10 24.21
CA ILE A 153 11.50 -6.22 25.55
C ILE A 153 11.06 -7.52 26.24
N ALA A 154 9.78 -7.84 26.21
CA ALA A 154 9.26 -9.09 26.80
C ALA A 154 9.83 -10.34 26.13
N LYS A 155 10.16 -10.29 24.85
CA LYS A 155 10.78 -11.37 24.08
C LYS A 155 12.32 -11.34 24.12
N HIS A 156 12.94 -10.48 24.94
CA HIS A 156 14.39 -10.25 24.98
C HIS A 156 15.02 -9.96 23.61
N GLN A 157 14.27 -9.29 22.72
CA GLN A 157 14.76 -8.88 21.40
C GLN A 157 15.46 -7.53 21.48
N PRO A 158 16.49 -7.26 20.64
CA PRO A 158 17.19 -5.98 20.61
C PRO A 158 16.24 -4.80 20.41
N PHE A 159 16.41 -3.75 21.20
CA PHE A 159 15.69 -2.49 21.11
C PHE A 159 16.71 -1.35 21.23
N PHE A 160 16.83 -0.56 20.19
CA PHE A 160 17.88 0.46 20.07
C PHE A 160 17.37 1.86 20.38
N LEU A 161 18.23 2.68 21.00
CA LEU A 161 17.89 4.02 21.46
C LEU A 161 17.34 4.93 20.34
N HIS A 162 17.87 4.84 19.11
CA HIS A 162 17.39 5.67 18.00
C HIS A 162 15.93 5.41 17.62
N GLU A 163 15.42 4.19 17.89
CA GLU A 163 14.05 3.83 17.53
C GLU A 163 13.00 4.61 18.33
N ILE A 164 13.34 5.06 19.55
CA ILE A 164 12.44 5.87 20.37
C ILE A 164 12.22 7.28 19.80
N PHE A 165 13.13 7.75 18.95
CA PHE A 165 12.99 9.07 18.32
C PHE A 165 11.97 9.05 17.17
N TYR A 166 11.67 7.93 16.57
CA TYR A 166 10.71 7.89 15.47
C TYR A 166 9.33 8.43 15.84
N PRO A 167 8.65 7.99 16.92
CA PRO A 167 7.38 8.57 17.37
C PRO A 167 7.48 10.08 17.70
N LEU A 168 8.60 10.54 18.27
CA LEU A 168 8.82 11.94 18.57
C LEU A 168 8.90 12.76 17.28
N MET A 169 9.65 12.27 16.30
CA MET A 169 9.83 12.97 15.02
C MET A 169 8.52 13.05 14.25
N GLN A 170 7.79 11.94 14.09
CA GLN A 170 6.47 11.96 13.45
C GLN A 170 5.51 12.90 14.17
N GLY A 171 5.56 12.92 15.52
CA GLY A 171 4.76 13.83 16.31
C GLY A 171 5.18 15.29 16.17
N TYR A 172 6.47 15.57 16.04
CA TYR A 172 6.99 16.92 15.82
C TYR A 172 6.64 17.47 14.43
N ASP A 173 6.54 16.61 13.42
CA ASP A 173 5.99 16.99 12.10
C ASP A 173 4.64 17.71 12.27
N SER A 174 3.76 17.21 13.16
CA SER A 174 2.45 17.82 13.42
C SER A 174 2.55 19.19 14.06
N VAL A 175 3.56 19.40 14.91
CA VAL A 175 3.87 20.72 15.52
C VAL A 175 4.32 21.69 14.43
N MET A 176 5.27 21.27 13.58
CA MET A 176 5.83 22.13 12.53
C MET A 176 4.78 22.58 11.51
N VAL A 177 3.92 21.68 11.09
CA VAL A 177 2.86 22.03 10.13
C VAL A 177 1.57 22.50 10.78
N ARG A 178 1.50 22.59 12.11
CA ARG A 178 0.29 22.97 12.85
C ARG A 178 -0.94 22.21 12.37
N ALA A 179 -0.85 20.89 12.37
CA ALA A 179 -1.93 20.05 11.90
C ALA A 179 -3.20 20.18 12.76
N ASP A 180 -4.37 20.37 12.12
CA ASP A 180 -5.68 20.32 12.80
C ASP A 180 -6.21 18.88 12.86
N VAL A 181 -5.85 18.05 11.86
CA VAL A 181 -6.23 16.63 11.74
C VAL A 181 -5.02 15.85 11.24
N GLU A 182 -4.82 14.64 11.76
CA GLU A 182 -3.85 13.70 11.23
C GLU A 182 -4.52 12.38 10.82
N LEU A 183 -4.23 11.93 9.59
CA LEU A 183 -4.67 10.64 9.06
C LEU A 183 -3.58 9.60 9.25
N GLY A 184 -3.98 8.37 9.57
CA GLY A 184 -3.07 7.23 9.61
C GLY A 184 -3.81 5.91 9.67
N ALA A 185 -3.11 4.80 9.47
CA ALA A 185 -3.66 3.49 9.77
C ALA A 185 -3.66 3.26 11.30
N LEU A 186 -4.52 2.36 11.79
CA LEU A 186 -4.68 2.11 13.23
C LEU A 186 -3.36 1.74 13.93
N GLU A 187 -2.44 1.08 13.23
CA GLU A 187 -1.11 0.74 13.75
C GLU A 187 -0.24 1.97 14.08
N GLN A 188 -0.56 3.13 13.49
CA GLN A 188 0.12 4.40 13.74
C GLN A 188 -0.41 5.12 15.00
N LYS A 189 -1.42 4.57 15.67
CA LYS A 189 -2.12 5.23 16.78
C LYS A 189 -1.18 5.82 17.83
N PHE A 190 -0.14 5.09 18.21
CA PHE A 190 0.83 5.56 19.19
C PHE A 190 1.56 6.83 18.73
N ASN A 191 2.07 6.81 17.49
CA ASN A 191 2.80 7.93 16.90
C ASN A 191 1.86 9.17 16.77
N LEU A 192 0.63 8.96 16.32
CA LEU A 192 -0.38 10.01 16.18
C LEU A 192 -0.74 10.62 17.54
N LEU A 193 -0.89 9.83 18.60
CA LEU A 193 -1.12 10.28 19.96
C LEU A 193 0.09 11.05 20.52
N THR A 194 1.31 10.66 20.16
CA THR A 194 2.54 11.37 20.50
C THR A 194 2.52 12.77 19.88
N GLY A 195 2.04 12.92 18.63
CA GLY A 195 1.83 14.22 17.98
C GLY A 195 0.92 15.15 18.77
N ARG A 196 -0.22 14.66 19.28
CA ARG A 196 -1.12 15.43 20.15
C ARG A 196 -0.42 15.93 21.42
N ARG A 197 0.36 15.05 22.08
CA ARG A 197 1.12 15.39 23.29
C ARG A 197 2.17 16.48 23.02
N LEU A 198 2.88 16.37 21.89
CA LEU A 198 3.86 17.37 21.49
C LEU A 198 3.21 18.71 21.15
N GLN A 199 2.12 18.73 20.39
CA GLN A 199 1.38 19.97 20.13
C GLN A 199 0.97 20.67 21.43
N ARG A 200 0.44 19.94 22.43
CA ARG A 200 0.14 20.48 23.75
C ARG A 200 1.38 21.06 24.44
N ALA A 201 2.50 20.32 24.43
CA ALA A 201 3.76 20.74 25.04
C ALA A 201 4.36 22.00 24.38
N PHE A 202 4.08 22.20 23.10
CA PHE A 202 4.45 23.41 22.34
C PHE A 202 3.35 24.49 22.34
N GLY A 203 2.33 24.40 23.22
CA GLY A 203 1.27 25.39 23.35
C GLY A 203 0.30 25.50 22.19
N GLN A 204 0.23 24.45 21.34
CA GLN A 204 -0.69 24.38 20.22
C GLN A 204 -1.98 23.62 20.60
N LYS A 205 -3.07 23.89 19.86
CA LYS A 205 -4.27 23.05 19.93
C LYS A 205 -3.94 21.65 19.40
N GLU A 206 -4.37 20.64 20.15
CA GLU A 206 -4.18 19.25 19.76
C GLU A 206 -4.99 18.90 18.51
N GLN A 207 -4.36 18.23 17.55
CA GLN A 207 -5.00 17.72 16.34
C GLN A 207 -6.02 16.62 16.64
N ASN A 208 -7.04 16.50 15.81
CA ASN A 208 -7.90 15.32 15.77
C ASN A 208 -7.18 14.19 15.01
N LEU A 209 -7.47 12.94 15.37
CA LEU A 209 -6.91 11.79 14.68
C LEU A 209 -8.03 11.03 14.01
N LEU A 210 -7.83 10.66 12.72
CA LEU A 210 -8.71 9.76 12.00
C LEU A 210 -7.89 8.53 11.57
N MET A 211 -8.18 7.41 12.21
CA MET A 211 -7.46 6.17 11.99
C MET A 211 -8.28 5.22 11.13
N THR A 212 -7.66 4.77 10.06
CA THR A 212 -8.28 3.87 9.08
C THR A 212 -7.94 2.41 9.35
N ASP A 213 -8.77 1.54 8.80
CA ASP A 213 -8.44 0.13 8.66
C ASP A 213 -7.31 -0.07 7.65
N TYR A 214 -6.72 -1.26 7.63
CA TYR A 214 -5.77 -1.66 6.60
C TYR A 214 -6.48 -2.41 5.47
N LEU A 215 -5.98 -2.24 4.26
CA LEU A 215 -6.45 -3.04 3.12
C LEU A 215 -5.81 -4.43 3.17
N LEU A 216 -6.64 -5.47 3.01
CA LEU A 216 -6.17 -6.85 2.88
C LEU A 216 -5.36 -7.03 1.58
N GLY A 217 -4.35 -7.87 1.63
CA GLY A 217 -3.56 -8.25 0.46
C GLY A 217 -4.31 -9.20 -0.49
N LEU A 218 -3.62 -9.61 -1.55
CA LEU A 218 -4.17 -10.53 -2.57
C LEU A 218 -4.57 -11.90 -2.00
N ASP A 219 -4.00 -12.28 -0.85
CA ASP A 219 -4.35 -13.49 -0.10
C ASP A 219 -5.68 -13.36 0.67
N GLY A 220 -6.20 -12.13 0.84
CA GLY A 220 -7.43 -11.83 1.57
C GLY A 220 -7.37 -12.10 3.08
N ARG A 221 -6.17 -12.19 3.65
CA ARG A 221 -5.92 -12.49 5.06
C ARG A 221 -4.98 -11.49 5.71
N GLU A 222 -3.78 -11.38 5.16
CA GLU A 222 -2.75 -10.48 5.67
C GLU A 222 -2.95 -9.07 5.13
N LYS A 223 -2.46 -8.08 5.86
CA LYS A 223 -2.40 -6.69 5.39
C LYS A 223 -1.65 -6.62 4.06
N MET A 224 -2.15 -5.81 3.12
CA MET A 224 -1.45 -5.53 1.88
C MET A 224 -0.08 -4.93 2.15
N SER A 225 0.96 -5.61 1.71
CA SER A 225 2.36 -5.22 1.96
C SER A 225 3.28 -5.64 0.83
N LYS A 226 4.25 -4.79 0.52
CA LYS A 226 5.30 -5.12 -0.46
C LYS A 226 6.23 -6.23 0.02
N SER A 227 6.56 -6.25 1.31
CA SER A 227 7.41 -7.29 1.91
C SER A 227 6.80 -8.67 1.83
N LEU A 228 5.47 -8.76 1.81
CA LEU A 228 4.72 -10.01 1.63
C LEU A 228 4.45 -10.35 0.16
N GLY A 229 4.73 -9.42 -0.77
CA GLY A 229 4.45 -9.63 -2.19
C GLY A 229 2.95 -9.70 -2.56
N ASN A 230 2.05 -9.41 -1.61
CA ASN A 230 0.59 -9.53 -1.73
C ASN A 230 -0.10 -8.21 -2.10
N PHE A 231 0.55 -7.35 -2.90
CA PHE A 231 0.10 -5.99 -3.15
C PHE A 231 -0.27 -5.70 -4.61
N ILE A 232 -1.11 -4.68 -4.80
CA ILE A 232 -1.44 -4.06 -6.09
C ILE A 232 -0.80 -2.68 -6.12
N SER A 233 0.18 -2.48 -7.01
CA SER A 233 0.89 -1.21 -7.15
C SER A 233 0.06 -0.17 -7.90
N LEU A 234 0.20 1.11 -7.55
CA LEU A 234 -0.34 2.22 -8.35
C LEU A 234 0.40 2.40 -9.70
N ARG A 235 1.52 1.71 -9.89
CA ARG A 235 2.30 1.65 -11.14
C ARG A 235 2.00 0.41 -11.99
N ASP A 236 1.18 -0.52 -11.48
CA ASP A 236 0.73 -1.65 -12.30
C ASP A 236 0.02 -1.12 -13.55
N SER A 237 0.24 -1.75 -14.70
CA SER A 237 -0.55 -1.45 -15.91
C SER A 237 -2.03 -1.79 -15.66
N ALA A 238 -2.94 -1.25 -16.48
CA ALA A 238 -4.37 -1.53 -16.37
C ALA A 238 -4.66 -3.05 -16.36
N THR A 239 -4.03 -3.81 -17.26
CA THR A 239 -4.19 -5.27 -17.35
C THR A 239 -3.62 -6.00 -16.11
N GLN A 240 -2.48 -5.52 -15.57
CA GLN A 240 -1.90 -6.10 -14.36
C GLN A 240 -2.77 -5.80 -13.13
N MET A 241 -3.23 -4.55 -12.97
CA MET A 241 -4.11 -4.15 -11.87
C MET A 241 -5.41 -4.95 -11.90
N PHE A 242 -6.08 -5.02 -13.06
CA PHE A 242 -7.29 -5.80 -13.27
C PHE A 242 -7.08 -7.28 -12.90
N GLY A 243 -6.05 -7.90 -13.44
CA GLY A 243 -5.73 -9.31 -13.17
C GLY A 243 -5.42 -9.60 -11.70
N LYS A 244 -4.74 -8.68 -11.00
CA LYS A 244 -4.47 -8.80 -9.56
C LYS A 244 -5.78 -8.68 -8.75
N VAL A 245 -6.66 -7.75 -9.07
CA VAL A 245 -7.98 -7.65 -8.40
C VAL A 245 -8.79 -8.92 -8.65
N MET A 246 -8.80 -9.45 -9.88
CA MET A 246 -9.44 -10.74 -10.16
C MET A 246 -8.86 -11.92 -9.37
N SER A 247 -7.69 -11.77 -8.77
CA SER A 247 -7.04 -12.85 -8.00
C SER A 247 -7.42 -12.91 -6.52
N ILE A 248 -8.03 -11.86 -5.97
CA ILE A 248 -8.44 -11.86 -4.56
C ILE A 248 -9.51 -12.94 -4.28
N PRO A 249 -9.59 -13.49 -3.06
CA PRO A 249 -10.69 -14.38 -2.69
C PRO A 249 -12.03 -13.64 -2.65
N ASP A 250 -13.13 -14.37 -2.86
CA ASP A 250 -14.47 -13.78 -2.89
C ASP A 250 -14.85 -13.12 -1.55
N THR A 251 -14.32 -13.63 -0.45
CA THR A 251 -14.50 -13.07 0.89
C THR A 251 -13.93 -11.67 1.06
N ALA A 252 -12.98 -11.25 0.21
CA ALA A 252 -12.37 -9.93 0.27
C ALA A 252 -13.07 -8.90 -0.63
N ILE A 253 -14.00 -9.31 -1.50
CA ILE A 253 -14.63 -8.41 -2.50
C ILE A 253 -15.31 -7.21 -1.84
N GLY A 254 -16.15 -7.44 -0.82
CA GLY A 254 -16.85 -6.37 -0.11
C GLY A 254 -15.89 -5.35 0.51
N HIS A 255 -14.84 -5.85 1.16
CA HIS A 255 -13.78 -5.02 1.74
C HIS A 255 -13.05 -4.16 0.69
N TYR A 256 -12.75 -4.74 -0.49
CA TYR A 256 -12.14 -3.97 -1.58
C TYR A 256 -13.08 -2.92 -2.18
N PHE A 257 -14.38 -3.22 -2.29
CA PHE A 257 -15.36 -2.19 -2.68
C PHE A 257 -15.37 -1.04 -1.69
N GLU A 258 -15.38 -1.33 -0.39
CA GLU A 258 -15.36 -0.29 0.65
C GLU A 258 -14.08 0.55 0.59
N MET A 259 -12.92 -0.09 0.54
CA MET A 259 -11.63 0.58 0.69
C MET A 259 -11.10 1.19 -0.63
N CYS A 260 -11.42 0.60 -1.78
CA CYS A 260 -10.79 0.97 -3.05
C CYS A 260 -11.71 1.70 -4.04
N THR A 261 -13.01 1.80 -3.77
CA THR A 261 -13.97 2.46 -4.69
C THR A 261 -14.78 3.55 -3.97
N ASP A 262 -15.65 4.26 -4.69
CA ASP A 262 -16.61 5.23 -4.11
C ASP A 262 -18.07 4.73 -4.13
N ILE A 263 -18.26 3.42 -4.30
CA ILE A 263 -19.57 2.78 -4.31
C ILE A 263 -20.21 2.93 -2.93
N ARG A 264 -21.53 3.22 -2.89
CA ARG A 264 -22.27 3.40 -1.64
C ARG A 264 -22.36 2.10 -0.85
N GLU A 265 -22.44 2.19 0.45
CA GLU A 265 -22.58 1.01 1.33
C GLU A 265 -23.82 0.15 0.98
N SER A 266 -24.93 0.78 0.57
CA SER A 266 -26.10 0.05 0.09
C SER A 266 -25.84 -0.82 -1.14
N GLU A 267 -25.02 -0.33 -2.08
CA GLU A 267 -24.64 -1.09 -3.28
C GLU A 267 -23.64 -2.20 -2.92
N ILE A 268 -22.75 -1.97 -1.94
CA ILE A 268 -21.84 -3.02 -1.44
C ILE A 268 -22.65 -4.18 -0.85
N LYS A 269 -23.69 -3.90 -0.05
CA LYS A 269 -24.59 -4.92 0.50
C LYS A 269 -25.32 -5.70 -0.59
N GLU A 270 -25.65 -5.07 -1.71
CA GLU A 270 -26.24 -5.76 -2.86
C GLU A 270 -25.24 -6.67 -3.56
N PHE A 271 -24.02 -6.22 -3.75
CA PHE A 271 -22.94 -7.09 -4.26
C PHE A 271 -22.67 -8.29 -3.34
N GLU A 272 -22.72 -8.12 -2.03
CA GLU A 272 -22.57 -9.24 -1.09
C GLU A 272 -23.69 -10.27 -1.23
N LYS A 273 -24.93 -9.85 -1.49
CA LYS A 273 -26.03 -10.78 -1.79
C LYS A 273 -25.79 -11.53 -3.09
N ARG A 274 -25.36 -10.85 -4.13
CA ARG A 274 -25.02 -11.48 -5.43
C ARG A 274 -23.88 -12.49 -5.29
N ILE A 275 -22.86 -12.20 -4.48
CA ILE A 275 -21.78 -13.15 -4.18
C ILE A 275 -22.34 -14.42 -3.52
N LYS A 276 -23.23 -14.27 -2.52
CA LYS A 276 -23.88 -15.40 -1.86
C LYS A 276 -24.78 -16.21 -2.80
N ALA A 277 -25.34 -15.57 -3.83
CA ALA A 277 -26.13 -16.22 -4.89
C ALA A 277 -25.28 -16.93 -5.96
N GLY A 278 -23.93 -16.91 -5.82
CA GLY A 278 -23.01 -17.59 -6.75
C GLY A 278 -22.45 -16.72 -7.88
N GLU A 279 -22.74 -15.43 -7.88
CA GLU A 279 -22.23 -14.46 -8.90
C GLU A 279 -20.85 -13.89 -8.59
N GLY A 280 -20.07 -14.49 -7.70
CA GLY A 280 -18.81 -13.95 -7.21
C GLY A 280 -17.84 -13.55 -8.31
N LYS A 281 -17.75 -14.33 -9.40
CA LYS A 281 -16.89 -13.98 -10.55
C LYS A 281 -17.34 -12.68 -11.22
N GLN A 282 -18.65 -12.50 -11.47
CA GLN A 282 -19.18 -11.33 -12.15
C GLN A 282 -19.00 -10.07 -11.30
N VAL A 283 -19.31 -10.16 -10.01
CA VAL A 283 -19.11 -9.06 -9.04
C VAL A 283 -17.62 -8.68 -8.95
N LYS A 284 -16.72 -9.65 -9.03
CA LYS A 284 -15.27 -9.39 -9.04
C LYS A 284 -14.80 -8.69 -10.32
N ILE A 285 -15.39 -9.00 -11.48
CA ILE A 285 -15.14 -8.28 -12.73
C ILE A 285 -15.55 -6.81 -12.57
N GLU A 286 -16.73 -6.55 -12.03
CA GLU A 286 -17.23 -5.20 -11.77
C GLU A 286 -16.31 -4.43 -10.80
N LEU A 287 -15.82 -5.08 -9.74
CA LEU A 287 -14.84 -4.51 -8.83
C LEU A 287 -13.52 -4.17 -9.54
N ALA A 288 -12.99 -5.12 -10.32
CA ALA A 288 -11.74 -4.96 -11.06
C ALA A 288 -11.83 -3.82 -12.08
N HIS A 289 -12.96 -3.73 -12.78
CA HIS A 289 -13.27 -2.63 -13.70
C HIS A 289 -13.21 -1.29 -12.97
N LYS A 290 -13.97 -1.14 -11.87
CA LYS A 290 -14.05 0.11 -11.11
C LYS A 290 -12.72 0.54 -10.50
N ILE A 291 -11.95 -0.38 -9.93
CA ILE A 291 -10.61 -0.05 -9.41
C ILE A 291 -9.70 0.39 -10.55
N THR A 292 -9.68 -0.35 -11.66
CA THR A 292 -8.83 -0.02 -12.81
C THR A 292 -9.23 1.32 -13.44
N GLU A 293 -10.52 1.62 -13.50
CA GLU A 293 -11.05 2.88 -14.00
C GLU A 293 -10.53 4.09 -13.20
N ILE A 294 -10.48 3.98 -11.87
CA ILE A 294 -9.97 5.07 -11.00
C ILE A 294 -8.54 5.49 -11.36
N TYR A 295 -7.67 4.54 -11.72
CA TYR A 295 -6.24 4.82 -11.93
C TYR A 295 -5.82 4.88 -13.40
N HIS A 296 -6.60 4.30 -14.31
CA HIS A 296 -6.27 4.18 -15.75
C HIS A 296 -7.35 4.73 -16.68
N GLY A 297 -8.44 5.26 -16.10
CA GLY A 297 -9.60 5.75 -16.85
C GLY A 297 -10.44 4.65 -17.48
N GLU A 298 -11.63 5.01 -17.95
CA GLU A 298 -12.64 4.11 -18.53
C GLU A 298 -12.08 3.26 -19.72
N LYS A 299 -11.31 3.91 -20.61
CA LYS A 299 -10.72 3.22 -21.77
C LYS A 299 -9.70 2.14 -21.34
N GLY A 300 -8.90 2.45 -20.30
CA GLY A 300 -7.94 1.51 -19.72
C GLY A 300 -8.63 0.33 -19.08
N ALA A 301 -9.68 0.58 -18.30
CA ALA A 301 -10.47 -0.45 -17.63
C ALA A 301 -11.17 -1.40 -18.63
N LYS A 302 -11.87 -0.85 -19.63
CA LYS A 302 -12.52 -1.65 -20.69
C LYS A 302 -11.54 -2.54 -21.43
N LYS A 303 -10.38 -2.00 -21.79
CA LYS A 303 -9.36 -2.78 -22.47
C LYS A 303 -8.81 -3.89 -21.59
N ALA A 304 -8.55 -3.61 -20.30
CA ALA A 304 -8.05 -4.61 -19.36
C ALA A 304 -9.07 -5.73 -19.13
N GLU A 305 -10.36 -5.41 -19.07
CA GLU A 305 -11.46 -6.37 -18.99
C GLU A 305 -11.52 -7.27 -20.22
N GLN A 306 -11.50 -6.69 -21.43
CA GLN A 306 -11.48 -7.45 -22.69
C GLN A 306 -10.26 -8.36 -22.80
N ASP A 307 -9.07 -7.86 -22.45
CA ASP A 307 -7.84 -8.65 -22.44
C ASP A 307 -7.96 -9.83 -21.44
N PHE A 308 -8.55 -9.59 -20.27
CA PHE A 308 -8.80 -10.62 -19.27
C PHE A 308 -9.79 -11.69 -19.77
N GLU A 309 -10.92 -11.27 -20.35
CA GLU A 309 -11.92 -12.18 -20.90
C GLU A 309 -11.36 -13.02 -22.07
N ALA A 310 -10.58 -12.42 -22.97
CA ALA A 310 -9.94 -13.11 -24.08
C ALA A 310 -8.99 -14.21 -23.60
N VAL A 311 -8.22 -13.96 -22.53
CA VAL A 311 -7.33 -14.95 -21.91
C VAL A 311 -8.12 -16.10 -21.27
N PHE A 312 -9.25 -15.81 -20.65
CA PHE A 312 -10.03 -16.80 -19.90
C PHE A 312 -11.11 -17.53 -20.74
N ALA A 313 -11.78 -16.83 -21.67
CA ALA A 313 -12.83 -17.44 -22.50
C ALA A 313 -12.29 -18.32 -23.63
N GLN A 314 -11.08 -18.06 -24.11
CA GLN A 314 -10.53 -18.72 -25.30
C GLN A 314 -9.26 -19.54 -25.04
N ASN A 315 -8.81 -19.70 -23.78
CA ASN A 315 -7.47 -20.27 -23.49
C ASN A 315 -6.34 -19.59 -24.33
N LYS A 316 -6.57 -18.37 -24.80
CA LYS A 316 -5.61 -17.62 -25.62
C LYS A 316 -4.53 -17.00 -24.75
N MET A 317 -3.33 -17.01 -25.29
CA MET A 317 -2.17 -16.38 -24.68
C MET A 317 -2.31 -14.86 -24.76
N PRO A 318 -1.89 -14.10 -23.72
CA PRO A 318 -1.92 -12.63 -23.75
C PRO A 318 -1.10 -12.07 -24.92
N ASP A 319 -1.60 -11.05 -25.62
CA ASP A 319 -0.87 -10.40 -26.73
C ASP A 319 0.41 -9.70 -26.28
N LYS A 320 0.43 -9.20 -25.03
CA LYS A 320 1.62 -8.61 -24.39
C LYS A 320 2.05 -9.48 -23.20
N MET A 321 3.23 -10.06 -23.31
CA MET A 321 3.86 -10.86 -22.26
C MET A 321 5.22 -10.27 -21.92
N ASP A 322 5.58 -10.34 -20.64
CA ASP A 322 6.94 -10.06 -20.22
C ASP A 322 7.92 -10.97 -20.95
N LYS A 323 9.14 -10.46 -21.16
CA LYS A 323 10.18 -11.20 -21.88
C LYS A 323 11.34 -11.45 -20.92
N HIS A 324 11.84 -12.67 -20.94
CA HIS A 324 13.06 -13.01 -20.21
C HIS A 324 14.05 -13.64 -21.16
N SER A 325 15.30 -13.18 -21.13
CA SER A 325 16.40 -13.70 -21.95
C SER A 325 17.36 -14.49 -21.08
N PHE A 326 17.68 -15.70 -21.50
CA PHE A 326 18.65 -16.56 -20.83
C PHE A 326 19.99 -16.52 -21.56
N GLY A 327 21.09 -16.60 -20.82
CA GLY A 327 22.44 -16.68 -21.43
C GLY A 327 22.75 -17.99 -22.16
N ALA A 328 21.90 -19.00 -22.09
CA ALA A 328 22.09 -20.32 -22.64
C ALA A 328 20.99 -20.68 -23.67
N GLN A 329 21.35 -21.44 -24.69
CA GLN A 329 20.41 -21.94 -25.70
C GLN A 329 19.55 -23.10 -25.17
N LYS A 330 20.00 -23.80 -24.15
CA LYS A 330 19.29 -24.91 -23.52
C LYS A 330 19.22 -24.68 -22.02
N ILE A 331 18.05 -24.80 -21.41
CA ILE A 331 17.84 -24.63 -19.98
C ILE A 331 16.86 -25.67 -19.47
N SER A 332 17.05 -26.19 -18.25
CA SER A 332 16.04 -27.08 -17.65
C SER A 332 14.76 -26.30 -17.35
N ILE A 333 13.60 -26.94 -17.46
CA ILE A 333 12.30 -26.30 -17.17
C ILE A 333 12.25 -25.71 -15.76
N VAL A 334 12.77 -26.45 -14.77
CA VAL A 334 12.87 -25.98 -13.38
C VAL A 334 13.80 -24.78 -13.28
N GLY A 335 14.94 -24.78 -13.96
CA GLY A 335 15.86 -23.66 -14.04
C GLY A 335 15.22 -22.42 -14.66
N ALA A 336 14.51 -22.59 -15.78
CA ALA A 336 13.79 -21.50 -16.45
C ALA A 336 12.73 -20.85 -15.55
N MET A 337 11.99 -21.65 -14.77
CA MET A 337 10.99 -21.15 -13.84
C MET A 337 11.58 -20.34 -12.67
N ILE A 338 12.74 -20.74 -12.15
CA ILE A 338 13.41 -20.07 -11.03
C ILE A 338 14.11 -18.81 -11.52
N GLU A 339 14.94 -18.89 -12.55
CA GLU A 339 15.74 -17.77 -13.06
C GLU A 339 14.86 -16.64 -13.60
N SER A 340 13.70 -16.99 -14.16
CA SER A 340 12.70 -16.00 -14.58
C SER A 340 11.85 -15.42 -13.45
N GLY A 341 12.02 -15.86 -12.19
CA GLY A 341 11.24 -15.40 -11.04
C GLY A 341 9.78 -15.88 -11.00
N LEU A 342 9.42 -16.85 -11.86
CA LEU A 342 8.04 -17.38 -11.87
C LEU A 342 7.73 -18.26 -10.66
N VAL A 343 8.75 -18.81 -10.00
CA VAL A 343 8.65 -19.57 -8.76
C VAL A 343 9.81 -19.23 -7.83
N ALA A 344 9.60 -19.37 -6.54
CA ALA A 344 10.60 -19.04 -5.52
C ALA A 344 11.59 -20.19 -5.24
N SER A 345 11.24 -21.44 -5.56
CA SER A 345 12.06 -22.60 -5.22
C SER A 345 11.91 -23.77 -6.19
N ARG A 346 12.91 -24.67 -6.17
CA ARG A 346 12.87 -25.94 -6.93
C ARG A 346 11.70 -26.83 -6.50
N SER A 347 11.38 -26.86 -5.22
CA SER A 347 10.26 -27.66 -4.70
C SER A 347 8.92 -27.14 -5.19
N GLU A 348 8.74 -25.81 -5.29
CA GLU A 348 7.55 -25.20 -5.86
C GLU A 348 7.42 -25.53 -7.36
N ALA A 349 8.52 -25.43 -8.10
CA ALA A 349 8.53 -25.76 -9.53
C ALA A 349 8.09 -27.22 -9.78
N ARG A 350 8.67 -28.17 -9.07
CA ARG A 350 8.34 -29.60 -9.18
C ARG A 350 6.87 -29.88 -8.88
N ARG A 351 6.39 -29.38 -7.76
CA ARG A 351 4.98 -29.51 -7.39
C ARG A 351 4.04 -28.97 -8.46
N LEU A 352 4.35 -27.83 -9.06
CA LEU A 352 3.51 -27.24 -10.14
C LEU A 352 3.55 -28.05 -11.42
N ILE A 353 4.69 -28.69 -11.75
CA ILE A 353 4.81 -29.61 -12.89
C ILE A 353 3.96 -30.86 -12.64
N GLU A 354 4.08 -31.51 -11.49
CA GLU A 354 3.30 -32.67 -11.08
C GLU A 354 1.78 -32.38 -11.12
N GLN A 355 1.36 -31.21 -10.68
CA GLN A 355 -0.03 -30.78 -10.74
C GLN A 355 -0.52 -30.40 -12.15
N GLY A 356 0.34 -30.51 -13.17
CA GLY A 356 0.01 -30.14 -14.55
C GLY A 356 -0.22 -28.64 -14.75
N GLY A 357 0.34 -27.82 -13.84
CA GLY A 357 0.23 -26.35 -13.85
C GLY A 357 1.25 -25.66 -14.75
N VAL A 358 2.15 -26.37 -15.41
CA VAL A 358 3.20 -25.81 -16.29
C VAL A 358 2.95 -26.18 -17.74
N LYS A 359 3.06 -25.18 -18.65
CA LYS A 359 2.92 -25.39 -20.09
C LYS A 359 4.03 -24.63 -20.85
N ILE A 360 4.48 -25.19 -21.96
CA ILE A 360 5.33 -24.52 -22.94
C ILE A 360 4.57 -24.47 -24.28
N ASN A 361 4.41 -23.28 -24.84
CA ASN A 361 3.62 -23.03 -26.07
C ASN A 361 2.21 -23.63 -26.02
N GLY A 362 1.59 -23.73 -24.84
CA GLY A 362 0.26 -24.29 -24.62
C GLY A 362 0.26 -25.81 -24.29
N GLU A 363 1.35 -26.53 -24.50
CA GLU A 363 1.49 -27.96 -24.20
C GLU A 363 1.90 -28.16 -22.73
N LYS A 364 1.24 -29.10 -22.04
CA LYS A 364 1.56 -29.46 -20.66
C LYS A 364 2.95 -30.08 -20.55
N VAL A 365 3.69 -29.63 -19.55
CA VAL A 365 4.98 -30.21 -19.13
C VAL A 365 4.71 -31.18 -17.99
N GLY A 366 5.02 -32.44 -18.18
CA GLY A 366 4.90 -33.48 -17.16
C GLY A 366 6.24 -34.00 -16.63
N ASP A 367 7.36 -33.65 -17.27
CA ASP A 367 8.71 -34.07 -16.88
C ASP A 367 9.49 -32.90 -16.28
N GLU A 368 9.87 -33.02 -15.03
CA GLU A 368 10.69 -32.00 -14.31
C GLU A 368 12.11 -31.86 -14.86
N ASN A 369 12.61 -32.91 -15.58
CA ASN A 369 13.92 -32.91 -16.19
C ASN A 369 13.93 -32.37 -17.62
N LEU A 370 12.78 -31.94 -18.14
CA LEU A 370 12.65 -31.42 -19.50
C LEU A 370 13.67 -30.29 -19.73
N VAL A 371 14.47 -30.46 -20.81
CA VAL A 371 15.38 -29.40 -21.28
C VAL A 371 14.72 -28.62 -22.41
N VAL A 372 14.50 -27.33 -22.16
CA VAL A 372 13.87 -26.38 -23.09
C VAL A 372 14.94 -25.83 -24.04
N ASN A 373 14.76 -26.02 -25.35
CA ASN A 373 15.61 -25.40 -26.36
C ASN A 373 15.07 -24.04 -26.76
N LEU A 374 15.85 -22.96 -26.55
CA LEU A 374 15.53 -21.56 -26.79
C LEU A 374 16.08 -21.01 -28.12
N SER A 375 16.37 -21.89 -29.10
CA SER A 375 16.74 -21.48 -30.47
C SER A 375 15.66 -20.62 -31.14
N LYS A 376 14.41 -20.77 -30.71
CA LYS A 376 13.29 -19.90 -31.05
C LYS A 376 12.60 -19.47 -29.75
N PRO A 377 12.04 -18.24 -29.69
CA PRO A 377 11.27 -17.80 -28.53
C PRO A 377 10.14 -18.76 -28.20
N LYS A 378 9.95 -19.06 -26.92
CA LYS A 378 8.86 -19.94 -26.43
C LYS A 378 8.04 -19.20 -25.39
N ILE A 379 6.83 -19.65 -25.16
CA ILE A 379 5.95 -19.13 -24.13
C ILE A 379 5.90 -20.15 -23.00
N LEU A 380 6.38 -19.72 -21.83
CA LEU A 380 6.29 -20.48 -20.59
C LEU A 380 5.09 -19.98 -19.80
N GLN A 381 4.16 -20.90 -19.48
CA GLN A 381 3.02 -20.64 -18.63
C GLN A 381 3.19 -21.42 -17.32
N VAL A 382 3.04 -20.73 -16.20
CA VAL A 382 3.08 -21.32 -14.85
C VAL A 382 1.79 -20.98 -14.11
N GLY A 383 0.99 -22.01 -13.83
CA GLY A 383 -0.38 -21.86 -13.35
C GLY A 383 -1.31 -21.28 -14.42
N LYS A 384 -2.44 -20.74 -13.97
CA LYS A 384 -3.47 -20.21 -14.90
C LYS A 384 -3.18 -18.80 -15.42
N ARG A 385 -2.22 -18.08 -14.82
CA ARG A 385 -2.11 -16.62 -14.97
C ARG A 385 -0.72 -16.09 -15.28
N ARG A 386 0.35 -16.83 -15.02
CA ARG A 386 1.73 -16.39 -15.22
C ARG A 386 2.22 -16.84 -16.59
N PHE A 387 2.38 -15.90 -17.52
CA PHE A 387 2.87 -16.13 -18.88
C PHE A 387 4.14 -15.32 -19.08
N LEU A 388 5.14 -15.93 -19.69
CA LEU A 388 6.43 -15.29 -19.96
C LEU A 388 6.95 -15.73 -21.32
N LYS A 389 7.36 -14.79 -22.16
CA LYS A 389 8.07 -15.09 -23.40
C LYS A 389 9.54 -15.27 -23.11
N ILE A 390 10.01 -16.51 -23.20
CA ILE A 390 11.40 -16.90 -22.94
C ILE A 390 12.17 -17.06 -24.26
N LYS A 391 13.39 -16.57 -24.28
CA LYS A 391 14.31 -16.63 -25.41
C LYS A 391 15.75 -16.73 -24.93
N LYS A 392 16.68 -17.02 -25.87
CA LYS A 392 18.11 -16.89 -25.62
C LYS A 392 18.49 -15.44 -25.35
#